data_835db67f07199a727e3cd0ea29f3b19c
#
_entry.id   835db67f07199a727e3cd0ea29f3b19c
#
_cell.length_a   1.000
_cell.length_b   1.000
_cell.length_c   1.000
_cell.angle_alpha   90.00
_cell.angle_beta   90.00
_cell.angle_gamma   90.00
#
_symmetry.space_group_name_H-M   'P 1'
#
loop_
_entity.id
_entity.type
_entity.pdbx_description
1 polymer ?
#
loop_
_entity_poly.entity_id
_entity_poly.type
_entity_poly.pdbx_seq_one_letter_code
_entity_poly.pdbx_strand_id
1 'polypeptide(L)'
;MRALLDVNVIIALLDRGHVMHTSACTWLERNLNQGWATCPLTETGVVRIMAQPAYPNTQPAQQVAARLAEACNHPSHAFWPQEISLLQEGLIRWERILHPRQITDAYLLALAVAHGGRLVSFDQRLDPQQVPGANASHLHVIAPL
;
A
#
# COMPACT_ATOMS: atom_id res chain seq x y z
N MET A 1 10.34 -11.20 -0.99
CA MET A 1 9.12 -10.85 -0.24
C MET A 1 8.12 -10.14 -1.16
N ARG A 2 6.89 -10.64 -1.21
CA ARG A 2 5.82 -9.96 -1.94
C ARG A 2 5.52 -8.61 -1.29
N ALA A 3 5.24 -7.60 -2.11
CA ALA A 3 5.06 -6.23 -1.66
C ALA A 3 3.57 -5.85 -1.62
N LEU A 4 3.03 -5.61 -0.43
CA LEU A 4 1.75 -4.92 -0.29
C LEU A 4 1.98 -3.45 -0.63
N LEU A 5 1.37 -2.98 -1.70
CA LEU A 5 1.55 -1.60 -2.14
C LEU A 5 0.59 -0.69 -1.37
N ASP A 6 1.13 0.33 -0.74
CA ASP A 6 0.33 1.37 -0.08
C ASP A 6 -0.52 2.12 -1.12
N VAL A 7 -1.60 2.71 -0.67
CA VAL A 7 -2.52 3.48 -1.53
C VAL A 7 -1.77 4.50 -2.37
N ASN A 8 -0.84 5.26 -1.77
CA ASN A 8 -0.08 6.28 -2.49
C ASN A 8 0.77 5.70 -3.64
N VAL A 9 1.31 4.50 -3.48
CA VAL A 9 2.10 3.85 -4.53
C VAL A 9 1.19 3.38 -5.68
N ILE A 10 0.06 2.78 -5.36
CA ILE A 10 -0.89 2.32 -6.39
C ILE A 10 -1.42 3.51 -7.20
N ILE A 11 -1.78 4.60 -6.54
CA ILE A 11 -2.23 5.82 -7.22
C ILE A 11 -1.15 6.33 -8.17
N ALA A 12 0.09 6.40 -7.73
CA ALA A 12 1.20 6.85 -8.58
C ALA A 12 1.40 5.93 -9.80
N LEU A 13 1.20 4.63 -9.65
CA LEU A 13 1.28 3.69 -10.76
C LEU A 13 0.16 3.91 -11.79
N LEU A 14 -1.06 4.21 -11.32
CA LEU A 14 -2.23 4.37 -12.19
C LEU A 14 -2.32 5.75 -12.83
N ASP A 15 -1.75 6.77 -12.21
CA ASP A 15 -1.84 8.17 -12.65
C ASP A 15 -0.54 8.63 -13.27
N ARG A 16 -0.50 8.71 -14.61
CA ARG A 16 0.69 9.14 -15.35
C ARG A 16 1.13 10.57 -15.02
N GLY A 17 0.21 11.40 -14.57
CA GLY A 17 0.50 12.78 -14.15
C GLY A 17 1.02 12.91 -12.74
N HIS A 18 1.06 11.83 -11.97
CA HIS A 18 1.53 11.87 -10.59
C HIS A 18 3.03 12.12 -10.53
N VAL A 19 3.46 12.99 -9.61
CA VAL A 19 4.88 13.37 -9.46
C VAL A 19 5.79 12.16 -9.20
N MET A 20 5.27 11.12 -8.55
CA MET A 20 6.02 9.90 -8.23
C MET A 20 5.75 8.75 -9.21
N HIS A 21 5.07 9.01 -10.34
CA HIS A 21 4.73 7.96 -11.29
C HIS A 21 5.95 7.19 -11.79
N THR A 22 6.98 7.89 -12.24
CA THR A 22 8.20 7.26 -12.77
C THR A 22 8.93 6.46 -11.69
N SER A 23 9.02 7.00 -10.48
CA SER A 23 9.65 6.30 -9.34
C SER A 23 8.92 5.01 -9.01
N ALA A 24 7.58 5.06 -8.97
CA ALA A 24 6.76 3.88 -8.68
C ALA A 24 6.90 2.81 -9.77
N CYS A 25 6.81 3.20 -11.03
CA CYS A 25 6.94 2.28 -12.16
C CYS A 25 8.33 1.63 -12.19
N THR A 26 9.38 2.40 -12.01
CA THR A 26 10.76 1.89 -11.99
C THR A 26 10.95 0.89 -10.86
N TRP A 27 10.44 1.21 -9.67
CA TRP A 27 10.53 0.31 -8.53
C TRP A 27 9.80 -1.00 -8.82
N LEU A 28 8.56 -0.92 -9.32
CA LEU A 28 7.76 -2.12 -9.61
C LEU A 28 8.43 -3.02 -10.66
N GLU A 29 8.94 -2.44 -11.74
CA GLU A 29 9.64 -3.20 -12.78
C GLU A 29 10.82 -3.99 -12.21
N ARG A 30 11.59 -3.37 -11.32
CA ARG A 30 12.76 -4.00 -10.70
C ARG A 30 12.41 -5.08 -9.68
N ASN A 31 11.19 -5.04 -9.15
CA ASN A 31 10.74 -5.96 -8.09
C ASN A 31 9.60 -6.87 -8.51
N LEU A 32 9.23 -6.86 -9.78
CA LEU A 32 8.07 -7.59 -10.29
C LEU A 32 8.17 -9.10 -10.05
N ASN A 33 9.38 -9.65 -10.09
CA ASN A 33 9.64 -11.07 -9.86
C ASN A 33 9.31 -11.51 -8.41
N GLN A 34 9.29 -10.61 -7.46
CA GLN A 34 8.90 -10.91 -6.08
C GLN A 34 7.39 -10.86 -5.87
N GLY A 35 6.68 -10.27 -6.81
CA GLY A 35 5.23 -10.11 -6.74
C GLY A 35 4.82 -8.91 -5.89
N TRP A 36 3.56 -8.51 -6.09
CA TRP A 36 2.93 -7.42 -5.36
C TRP A 36 1.52 -7.83 -4.95
N ALA A 37 0.94 -7.09 -4.04
CA ALA A 37 -0.36 -7.43 -3.48
C ALA A 37 -1.20 -6.18 -3.27
N THR A 38 -2.50 -6.38 -3.28
CA THR A 38 -3.50 -5.44 -2.79
C THR A 38 -4.34 -6.12 -1.70
N CYS A 39 -5.05 -5.32 -0.93
CA CYS A 39 -6.02 -5.81 0.05
C CYS A 39 -7.29 -4.93 -0.02
N PRO A 40 -8.39 -5.31 0.64
CA PRO A 40 -9.61 -4.52 0.61
C PRO A 40 -9.40 -3.05 0.96
N LEU A 41 -8.57 -2.76 1.97
CA LEU A 41 -8.32 -1.40 2.43
C LEU A 41 -7.59 -0.57 1.37
N THR A 42 -6.57 -1.13 0.72
CA THR A 42 -5.81 -0.39 -0.32
C THR A 42 -6.64 -0.21 -1.58
N GLU A 43 -7.39 -1.21 -2.00
CA GLU A 43 -8.27 -1.10 -3.18
C GLU A 43 -9.35 -0.03 -2.96
N THR A 44 -10.01 -0.07 -1.81
CA THR A 44 -11.02 0.93 -1.45
C THR A 44 -10.42 2.33 -1.39
N GLY A 45 -9.26 2.46 -0.78
CA GLY A 45 -8.56 3.74 -0.65
C GLY A 45 -8.20 4.36 -2.00
N VAL A 46 -7.70 3.56 -2.93
CA VAL A 46 -7.34 4.02 -4.28
C VAL A 46 -8.56 4.56 -5.02
N VAL A 47 -9.63 3.78 -5.07
CA VAL A 47 -10.85 4.19 -5.79
C VAL A 47 -11.44 5.45 -5.17
N ARG A 48 -11.54 5.49 -3.84
CA ARG A 48 -12.11 6.62 -3.11
C ARG A 48 -11.32 7.91 -3.33
N ILE A 49 -10.00 7.85 -3.27
CA ILE A 49 -9.15 9.05 -3.41
C ILE A 49 -9.15 9.56 -4.85
N MET A 50 -8.93 8.69 -5.83
CA MET A 50 -8.85 9.11 -7.23
C MET A 50 -10.19 9.56 -7.80
N ALA A 51 -11.31 9.18 -7.20
CA ALA A 51 -12.63 9.60 -7.58
C ALA A 51 -13.08 10.92 -6.91
N GLN A 52 -12.33 11.43 -5.94
CA GLN A 52 -12.67 12.70 -5.29
C GLN A 52 -12.55 13.87 -6.28
N PRO A 53 -13.53 14.81 -6.29
CA PRO A 53 -13.44 15.98 -7.17
C PRO A 53 -12.16 16.80 -6.95
N ALA A 54 -11.62 16.81 -5.72
CA ALA A 54 -10.40 17.54 -5.38
C ALA A 54 -9.11 16.85 -5.88
N TYR A 55 -9.19 15.59 -6.30
CA TYR A 55 -8.01 14.92 -6.83
C TYR A 55 -7.65 15.53 -8.21
N PRO A 56 -6.38 15.97 -8.45
CA PRO A 56 -6.04 16.75 -9.63
C PRO A 56 -6.39 16.08 -10.97
N ASN A 57 -6.24 14.76 -11.03
CA ASN A 57 -6.58 14.00 -12.24
C ASN A 57 -7.74 13.04 -11.96
N THR A 58 -8.80 13.59 -11.39
CA THR A 58 -9.97 12.80 -10.97
C THR A 58 -10.62 12.07 -12.13
N GLN A 59 -11.07 10.84 -11.86
CA GLN A 59 -11.78 9.98 -12.78
C GLN A 59 -13.02 9.43 -12.09
N PRO A 60 -14.10 9.08 -12.85
CA PRO A 60 -15.23 8.39 -12.24
C PRO A 60 -14.79 7.12 -11.51
N ALA A 61 -15.40 6.85 -10.36
CA ALA A 61 -15.05 5.70 -9.52
C ALA A 61 -15.05 4.38 -10.29
N GLN A 62 -16.03 4.20 -11.18
CA GLN A 62 -16.12 2.98 -11.99
C GLN A 62 -14.92 2.81 -12.91
N GLN A 63 -14.39 3.88 -13.48
CA GLN A 63 -13.21 3.83 -14.35
C GLN A 63 -11.94 3.53 -13.55
N VAL A 64 -11.79 4.12 -12.37
CA VAL A 64 -10.66 3.82 -11.48
C VAL A 64 -10.69 2.35 -11.09
N ALA A 65 -11.85 1.86 -10.68
CA ALA A 65 -12.01 0.45 -10.29
C ALA A 65 -11.68 -0.49 -11.45
N ALA A 66 -12.14 -0.17 -12.66
CA ALA A 66 -11.85 -1.00 -13.84
C ALA A 66 -10.34 -1.03 -14.16
N ARG A 67 -9.65 0.10 -14.06
CA ARG A 67 -8.20 0.17 -14.28
C ARG A 67 -7.44 -0.62 -13.24
N LEU A 68 -7.82 -0.49 -11.97
CA LEU A 68 -7.18 -1.25 -10.91
C LEU A 68 -7.41 -2.75 -11.08
N ALA A 69 -8.63 -3.15 -11.42
CA ALA A 69 -8.95 -4.56 -11.67
C ALA A 69 -8.11 -5.13 -12.84
N GLU A 70 -7.92 -4.36 -13.90
CA GLU A 70 -7.06 -4.75 -15.01
C GLU A 70 -5.61 -4.96 -14.57
N ALA A 71 -5.06 -4.05 -13.78
CA ALA A 71 -3.72 -4.19 -13.24
C ALA A 71 -3.59 -5.44 -12.35
N CYS A 72 -4.61 -5.75 -11.56
CA CYS A 72 -4.63 -6.91 -10.69
C CYS A 72 -4.75 -8.25 -11.44
N ASN A 73 -5.02 -8.24 -12.75
CA ASN A 73 -5.00 -9.47 -13.56
C ASN A 73 -3.59 -9.93 -13.91
N HIS A 74 -2.57 -9.13 -13.62
CA HIS A 74 -1.19 -9.51 -13.90
C HIS A 74 -0.78 -10.72 -13.02
N PRO A 75 -0.03 -11.71 -13.59
CA PRO A 75 0.37 -12.90 -12.82
C PRO A 75 1.19 -12.62 -11.56
N SER A 76 1.87 -11.48 -11.50
CA SER A 76 2.65 -11.07 -10.32
C SER A 76 1.79 -10.56 -9.16
N HIS A 77 0.49 -10.32 -9.37
CA HIS A 77 -0.41 -9.80 -8.35
C HIS A 77 -1.01 -10.91 -7.49
N ALA A 78 -1.20 -10.63 -6.21
CA ALA A 78 -2.01 -11.43 -5.29
C ALA A 78 -2.96 -10.52 -4.51
N PHE A 79 -4.17 -10.98 -4.31
CA PHE A 79 -5.11 -10.33 -3.40
C PHE A 79 -4.93 -10.92 -2.00
N TRP A 80 -4.73 -10.06 -1.00
CA TRP A 80 -4.58 -10.46 0.39
C TRP A 80 -5.87 -10.14 1.16
N PRO A 81 -6.62 -11.14 1.63
CA PRO A 81 -7.74 -10.88 2.52
C PRO A 81 -7.25 -10.31 3.85
N GLN A 82 -8.11 -9.53 4.50
CA GLN A 82 -7.82 -8.93 5.79
C GLN A 82 -8.37 -9.82 6.90
N GLU A 83 -7.69 -10.94 7.20
CA GLU A 83 -8.09 -11.90 8.21
C GLU A 83 -7.63 -11.55 9.63
N ILE A 84 -6.89 -10.45 9.81
CA ILE A 84 -6.47 -9.98 11.13
C ILE A 84 -7.26 -8.74 11.54
N SER A 85 -7.59 -8.65 12.82
CA SER A 85 -8.31 -7.50 13.38
C SER A 85 -7.32 -6.48 13.93
N LEU A 86 -7.56 -5.19 13.63
CA LEU A 86 -6.85 -4.10 14.28
C LEU A 86 -6.91 -4.19 15.81
N LEU A 87 -7.99 -4.76 16.33
CA LEU A 87 -8.24 -4.85 17.78
C LEU A 87 -7.62 -6.08 18.42
N GLN A 88 -6.97 -6.93 17.65
CA GLN A 88 -6.27 -8.10 18.18
C GLN A 88 -5.17 -7.66 19.14
N GLU A 89 -5.16 -8.27 20.33
CA GLU A 89 -4.16 -7.96 21.34
C GLU A 89 -2.75 -8.27 20.79
N GLY A 90 -1.83 -7.33 20.99
CA GLY A 90 -0.44 -7.49 20.56
C GLY A 90 -0.18 -7.21 19.08
N LEU A 91 -1.20 -6.85 18.28
CA LEU A 91 -1.00 -6.54 16.88
C LEU A 91 -0.28 -5.20 16.68
N ILE A 92 -0.66 -4.20 17.44
CA ILE A 92 -0.15 -2.82 17.36
C ILE A 92 0.41 -2.41 18.71
N ARG A 93 1.58 -1.76 18.70
CA ARG A 93 2.09 -1.05 19.88
C ARG A 93 1.45 0.33 19.93
N TRP A 94 0.30 0.42 20.60
CA TRP A 94 -0.50 1.65 20.62
C TRP A 94 0.25 2.84 21.19
N GLU A 95 1.19 2.62 22.10
CA GLU A 95 2.05 3.66 22.66
C GLU A 95 2.99 4.29 21.62
N ARG A 96 3.17 3.63 20.50
CA ARG A 96 3.97 4.14 19.37
C ARG A 96 3.13 4.86 18.33
N ILE A 97 1.82 4.84 18.45
CA ILE A 97 0.92 5.57 17.56
C ILE A 97 0.78 6.99 18.10
N LEU A 98 1.45 7.94 17.47
CA LEU A 98 1.52 9.34 17.90
C LEU A 98 0.50 10.23 17.20
N HIS A 99 -0.11 9.73 16.12
CA HIS A 99 -1.09 10.47 15.35
C HIS A 99 -2.10 9.52 14.72
N PRO A 100 -3.41 9.87 14.67
CA PRO A 100 -4.43 8.97 14.11
C PRO A 100 -4.16 8.48 12.68
N ARG A 101 -3.54 9.30 11.83
CA ARG A 101 -3.21 8.90 10.45
C ARG A 101 -2.20 7.76 10.36
N GLN A 102 -1.49 7.45 11.44
CA GLN A 102 -0.55 6.33 11.49
C GLN A 102 -1.24 4.97 11.67
N ILE A 103 -2.53 4.96 12.03
CA ILE A 103 -3.26 3.72 12.35
C ILE A 103 -3.37 2.83 11.12
N THR A 104 -3.81 3.37 9.99
CA THR A 104 -3.96 2.59 8.75
C THR A 104 -2.62 2.02 8.29
N ASP A 105 -1.57 2.82 8.34
CA ASP A 105 -0.23 2.38 7.91
C ASP A 105 0.30 1.27 8.81
N ALA A 106 0.12 1.39 10.12
CA ALA A 106 0.50 0.34 11.06
C ALA A 106 -0.26 -0.96 10.81
N TYR A 107 -1.56 -0.87 10.53
CA TYR A 107 -2.36 -2.03 10.18
C TYR A 107 -1.87 -2.70 8.89
N LEU A 108 -1.59 -1.92 7.85
CA LEU A 108 -1.08 -2.46 6.58
C LEU A 108 0.28 -3.15 6.77
N LEU A 109 1.14 -2.58 7.61
CA LEU A 109 2.41 -3.22 7.95
C LEU A 109 2.18 -4.55 8.68
N ALA A 110 1.25 -4.58 9.64
CA ALA A 110 0.90 -5.80 10.36
C ALA A 110 0.34 -6.87 9.40
N LEU A 111 -0.48 -6.47 8.44
CA LEU A 111 -1.02 -7.37 7.43
C LEU A 111 0.10 -7.94 6.55
N ALA A 112 1.04 -7.11 6.12
CA ALA A 112 2.18 -7.54 5.33
C ALA A 112 3.04 -8.56 6.09
N VAL A 113 3.31 -8.31 7.37
CA VAL A 113 4.05 -9.25 8.23
C VAL A 113 3.31 -10.58 8.34
N ALA A 114 1.98 -10.54 8.54
CA ALA A 114 1.17 -11.75 8.66
C ALA A 114 1.20 -12.61 7.39
N HIS A 115 1.36 -11.98 6.22
CA HIS A 115 1.46 -12.68 4.93
C HIS A 115 2.90 -13.02 4.54
N GLY A 116 3.88 -12.80 5.41
CA GLY A 116 5.28 -13.05 5.09
C GLY A 116 5.87 -12.13 4.03
N GLY A 117 5.28 -10.97 3.84
CA GLY A 117 5.68 -9.96 2.87
C GLY A 117 6.15 -8.66 3.52
N ARG A 118 6.12 -7.60 2.74
CA ARG A 118 6.53 -6.27 3.17
C ARG A 118 5.54 -5.22 2.69
N LEU A 119 5.48 -4.09 3.41
CA LEU A 119 4.74 -2.90 2.98
C LEU A 119 5.66 -2.00 2.16
N VAL A 120 5.18 -1.50 1.04
CA VAL A 120 5.91 -0.56 0.18
C VAL A 120 5.12 0.74 0.06
N SER A 121 5.75 1.85 0.40
CA SER A 121 5.10 3.15 0.51
C SER A 121 6.06 4.27 0.07
N PHE A 122 5.54 5.49 -0.07
CA PHE A 122 6.35 6.69 -0.19
C PHE A 122 6.54 7.41 1.16
N ASP A 123 5.81 7.02 2.19
CA ASP A 123 5.79 7.74 3.46
C ASP A 123 7.04 7.39 4.30
N GLN A 124 7.93 8.36 4.46
CA GLN A 124 9.16 8.21 5.23
C GLN A 124 8.95 8.18 6.74
N ARG A 125 7.72 8.46 7.21
CA ARG A 125 7.39 8.47 8.65
C ARG A 125 6.95 7.11 9.18
N LEU A 126 6.85 6.10 8.32
CA LEU A 126 6.50 4.74 8.73
C LEU A 126 7.55 4.17 9.68
N ASP A 127 7.09 3.54 10.76
CA ASP A 127 7.95 3.02 11.81
C ASP A 127 7.63 1.53 12.07
N PRO A 128 8.57 0.61 11.73
CA PRO A 128 8.36 -0.81 11.99
C PRO A 128 8.13 -1.14 13.47
N GLN A 129 8.61 -0.30 14.39
CA GLN A 129 8.44 -0.54 15.82
C GLN A 129 6.98 -0.44 16.27
N GLN A 130 6.08 0.11 15.46
CA GLN A 130 4.66 0.14 15.76
C GLN A 130 3.99 -1.23 15.71
N VAL A 131 4.65 -2.21 15.09
CA VAL A 131 4.09 -3.55 14.88
C VAL A 131 5.03 -4.60 15.47
N PRO A 132 4.62 -5.32 16.54
CA PRO A 132 5.41 -6.44 17.04
C PRO A 132 5.69 -7.47 15.94
N GLY A 133 6.93 -7.94 15.86
CA GLY A 133 7.36 -8.88 14.82
C GLY A 133 7.80 -8.23 13.51
N ALA A 134 7.56 -6.94 13.31
CA ALA A 134 8.09 -6.22 12.16
C ALA A 134 9.51 -5.73 12.39
N ASN A 135 10.27 -5.66 11.31
CA ASN A 135 11.61 -5.07 11.30
C ASN A 135 11.84 -4.35 9.96
N ALA A 136 13.04 -3.84 9.75
CA ALA A 136 13.36 -3.05 8.56
C ALA A 136 13.12 -3.82 7.24
N SER A 137 13.20 -5.14 7.24
CA SER A 137 12.96 -5.93 6.03
C SER A 137 11.48 -5.95 5.59
N HIS A 138 10.56 -5.65 6.49
CA HIS A 138 9.12 -5.65 6.22
C HIS A 138 8.61 -4.33 5.68
N LEU A 139 9.47 -3.34 5.52
CA LEU A 139 9.09 -2.00 5.07
C LEU A 139 10.09 -1.50 4.05
N HIS A 140 9.58 -1.01 2.91
CA HIS A 140 10.39 -0.33 1.92
C HIS A 140 9.76 1.01 1.55
N VAL A 141 10.53 2.08 1.64
CA VAL A 141 10.09 3.42 1.25
C VAL A 141 10.76 3.77 -0.07
N ILE A 142 9.95 3.99 -1.10
CA ILE A 142 10.46 4.35 -2.43
C ILE A 142 10.93 5.80 -2.40
N ALA A 143 12.19 6.02 -2.79
CA ALA A 143 12.76 7.36 -2.92
C ALA A 143 12.40 7.96 -4.28
N PRO A 144 12.31 9.29 -4.40
CA PRO A 144 12.23 9.97 -5.70
C PRO A 144 13.46 9.63 -6.56
N LEU A 145 13.23 9.56 -7.86
CA LEU A 145 14.33 9.36 -8.83
C LEU A 145 15.08 10.65 -9.07
#